data_9fa6de55e997fe05763abc2732de9690
#
_entry.id   9fa6de55e997fe05763abc2732de9690
#
_cell.length_a   1.000
_cell.length_b   1.000
_cell.length_c   1.000
_cell.angle_alpha   90.00
_cell.angle_beta   90.00
_cell.angle_gamma   90.00
#
_symmetry.space_group_name_H-M   'P 1'
#
loop_
_entity.id
_entity.type
_entity.pdbx_description
1 polymer ?
#
loop_
_entity_poly.entity_id
_entity_poly.type
_entity_poly.pdbx_seq_one_letter_code
_entity_poly.pdbx_strand_id
1 'polypeptide(L)'
;GACLDVANSICAGEWPDETIDCLAEHTINLHIKDYQFKLDPYGVGFCIEGAPMGDGLTNIQSLLSKFIDTEISVIYEHWLPWPGNFEDAKKNEDKWTAESIVYLKSLTSELIQNQ
;
A
#
# COMPACT_ATOMS: atom_id res chain seq x y z
N GLY A 1 16.15 1.09 -13.55
CA GLY A 1 15.45 0.45 -12.43
C GLY A 1 13.94 0.58 -12.56
N ALA A 2 13.22 -0.17 -11.79
CA ALA A 2 11.76 -0.15 -11.75
C ALA A 2 11.25 0.79 -10.65
N CYS A 3 10.13 1.48 -10.93
CA CYS A 3 9.27 2.05 -9.90
C CYS A 3 8.19 1.01 -9.61
N LEU A 4 8.31 0.31 -8.48
CA LEU A 4 7.40 -0.75 -8.11
C LEU A 4 6.21 -0.18 -7.37
N ASP A 5 5.00 -0.45 -7.85
CA ASP A 5 3.75 -0.10 -7.20
C ASP A 5 3.03 -1.39 -6.78
N VAL A 6 2.94 -1.61 -5.49
CA VAL A 6 2.55 -2.92 -4.94
C VAL A 6 1.08 -3.27 -5.11
N ALA A 7 0.21 -2.30 -5.26
CA ALA A 7 -1.23 -2.57 -5.41
C ALA A 7 -1.70 -2.55 -6.88
N ASN A 8 -0.91 -1.98 -7.79
CA ASN A 8 -1.29 -1.95 -9.21
C ASN A 8 -1.30 -3.35 -9.83
N SER A 9 -0.47 -4.28 -9.33
CA SER A 9 -0.45 -5.67 -9.78
C SER A 9 -1.79 -6.38 -9.57
N ILE A 10 -2.48 -6.11 -8.45
CA ILE A 10 -3.77 -6.74 -8.18
C ILE A 10 -4.84 -6.35 -9.21
N CYS A 11 -4.75 -5.14 -9.77
CA CYS A 11 -5.64 -4.70 -10.84
C CYS A 11 -5.36 -5.43 -12.17
N ALA A 12 -4.15 -5.99 -12.33
CA ALA A 12 -3.77 -6.85 -13.45
C ALA A 12 -4.05 -8.33 -13.19
N GLY A 13 -4.58 -8.68 -12.02
CA GLY A 13 -4.84 -10.06 -11.62
C GLY A 13 -3.60 -10.80 -11.10
N GLU A 14 -2.57 -10.08 -10.73
CA GLU A 14 -1.32 -10.62 -10.15
C GLU A 14 -1.28 -10.34 -8.65
N TRP A 15 -0.80 -11.30 -7.86
CA TRP A 15 -0.61 -11.06 -6.44
C TRP A 15 0.60 -10.13 -6.20
N PRO A 16 0.48 -9.14 -5.30
CA PRO A 16 1.57 -8.22 -4.99
C PRO A 16 2.88 -8.93 -4.62
N ASP A 17 2.82 -9.98 -3.82
CA ASP A 17 4.01 -10.73 -3.39
C ASP A 17 4.77 -11.34 -4.58
N GLU A 18 4.08 -11.88 -5.59
CA GLU A 18 4.70 -12.44 -6.80
C GLU A 18 5.40 -11.35 -7.62
N THR A 19 4.73 -10.20 -7.78
CA THR A 19 5.31 -9.05 -8.48
C THR A 19 6.55 -8.53 -7.75
N ILE A 20 6.50 -8.45 -6.42
CA ILE A 20 7.62 -8.02 -5.59
C ILE A 20 8.79 -9.00 -5.74
N ASP A 21 8.55 -10.30 -5.66
CA ASP A 21 9.60 -11.33 -5.79
C ASP A 21 10.32 -11.26 -7.14
N CYS A 22 9.58 -10.92 -8.21
CA CYS A 22 10.15 -10.76 -9.54
C CYS A 22 10.95 -9.46 -9.73
N LEU A 23 10.53 -8.36 -9.08
CA LEU A 23 11.04 -7.03 -9.40
C LEU A 23 11.89 -6.38 -8.30
N ALA A 24 11.97 -6.96 -7.10
CA ALA A 24 12.67 -6.35 -5.96
C ALA A 24 14.11 -5.94 -6.30
N GLU A 25 14.90 -6.82 -6.93
CA GLU A 25 16.31 -6.54 -7.31
C GLU A 25 16.45 -5.37 -8.31
N HIS A 26 15.40 -5.05 -9.04
CA HIS A 26 15.40 -4.00 -10.05
C HIS A 26 14.74 -2.71 -9.57
N THR A 27 14.18 -2.73 -8.34
CA THR A 27 13.42 -1.60 -7.79
C THR A 27 14.35 -0.50 -7.29
N ILE A 28 14.10 0.72 -7.75
CA ILE A 28 14.79 1.93 -7.30
C ILE A 28 13.87 2.91 -6.59
N ASN A 29 12.57 2.72 -6.73
CA ASN A 29 11.53 3.48 -6.06
C ASN A 29 10.35 2.56 -5.77
N LEU A 30 9.77 2.68 -4.59
CA LEU A 30 8.65 1.87 -4.13
C LEU A 30 7.46 2.76 -3.80
N HIS A 31 6.33 2.54 -4.44
CA HIS A 31 5.06 3.10 -4.06
C HIS A 31 4.31 2.07 -3.22
N ILE A 32 4.01 2.42 -1.97
CA ILE A 32 3.24 1.56 -1.07
C ILE A 32 1.85 2.12 -0.85
N LYS A 33 0.89 1.24 -0.93
CA LYS A 33 -0.52 1.50 -0.64
C LYS A 33 -1.19 0.25 -0.11
N ASP A 34 -2.28 0.42 0.58
CA ASP A 34 -3.09 -0.68 1.04
C ASP A 34 -4.45 -0.70 0.36
N TYR A 35 -5.05 -1.85 0.27
CA TYR A 35 -6.31 -2.06 -0.45
C TYR A 35 -7.15 -3.15 0.21
N GLN A 36 -8.42 -3.16 -0.11
CA GLN A 36 -9.38 -4.19 0.29
C GLN A 36 -10.30 -4.58 -0.85
N PHE A 37 -10.88 -5.77 -0.77
CA PHE A 37 -11.96 -6.18 -1.64
C PHE A 37 -13.30 -5.77 -1.03
N LYS A 38 -14.13 -5.17 -1.85
CA LYS A 38 -15.50 -4.80 -1.49
C LYS A 38 -16.47 -5.51 -2.41
N LEU A 39 -17.51 -6.10 -1.86
CA LEU A 39 -18.56 -6.72 -2.66
C LEU A 39 -19.19 -5.69 -3.58
N ASP A 40 -19.36 -6.08 -4.84
CA ASP A 40 -20.12 -5.27 -5.78
C ASP A 40 -21.56 -5.08 -5.27
N PRO A 41 -22.17 -3.88 -5.43
CA PRO A 41 -23.53 -3.61 -4.99
C PRO A 41 -24.58 -4.57 -5.54
N TYR A 42 -24.30 -5.17 -6.67
CA TYR A 42 -25.20 -6.17 -7.31
C TYR A 42 -25.00 -7.59 -6.77
N GLY A 43 -24.08 -7.80 -5.82
CA GLY A 43 -23.85 -9.09 -5.18
C GLY A 43 -23.12 -10.12 -6.05
N VAL A 44 -22.55 -9.70 -7.17
CA VAL A 44 -21.79 -10.57 -8.07
C VAL A 44 -20.41 -9.97 -8.30
N GLY A 45 -19.39 -10.65 -7.78
CA GLY A 45 -18.03 -10.16 -7.90
C GLY A 45 -17.63 -9.17 -6.79
N PHE A 46 -16.54 -8.46 -7.01
CA PHE A 46 -15.98 -7.48 -6.08
C PHE A 46 -15.32 -6.33 -6.83
N CYS A 47 -15.17 -5.21 -6.17
CA CYS A 47 -14.29 -4.14 -6.59
C CYS A 47 -13.13 -3.99 -5.60
N ILE A 48 -12.06 -3.38 -6.07
CA ILE A 48 -10.89 -3.05 -5.25
C ILE A 48 -11.03 -1.59 -4.84
N GLU A 49 -10.89 -1.31 -3.55
CA GLU A 49 -10.81 0.06 -3.05
C GLU A 49 -9.61 0.20 -2.11
N GLY A 50 -9.12 1.42 -1.94
CA GLY A 50 -8.02 1.67 -1.03
C GLY A 50 -8.44 1.50 0.42
N ALA A 51 -7.46 1.20 1.27
CA ALA A 51 -7.57 1.15 2.71
C ALA A 51 -6.46 2.00 3.36
N PRO A 52 -6.65 2.50 4.59
CA PRO A 52 -5.55 3.05 5.37
C PRO A 52 -4.44 1.99 5.52
N MET A 53 -3.20 2.42 5.60
CA MET A 53 -2.05 1.52 5.70
C MET A 53 -2.15 0.65 6.96
N GLY A 54 -2.14 -0.66 6.78
CA GLY A 54 -2.28 -1.64 7.85
C GLY A 54 -3.71 -2.15 8.09
N ASP A 55 -4.71 -1.52 7.49
CA ASP A 55 -6.12 -1.95 7.59
C ASP A 55 -6.57 -2.79 6.39
N GLY A 56 -5.72 -2.93 5.39
CA GLY A 56 -6.03 -3.65 4.15
C GLY A 56 -5.40 -5.04 4.06
N LEU A 57 -5.18 -5.49 2.83
CA LEU A 57 -4.72 -6.84 2.51
C LEU A 57 -3.24 -6.92 2.16
N THR A 58 -2.55 -5.77 2.02
CA THR A 58 -1.11 -5.75 1.73
C THR A 58 -0.32 -6.17 2.96
N ASN A 59 0.53 -7.20 2.83
CA ASN A 59 1.47 -7.55 3.89
C ASN A 59 2.64 -6.56 3.90
N ILE A 60 2.40 -5.38 4.46
CA ILE A 60 3.36 -4.26 4.48
C ILE A 60 4.67 -4.64 5.17
N GLN A 61 4.60 -5.43 6.24
CA GLN A 61 5.80 -5.88 6.96
C GLN A 61 6.69 -6.75 6.08
N SER A 62 6.12 -7.76 5.44
CA SER A 62 6.85 -8.63 4.52
C SER A 62 7.42 -7.83 3.35
N LEU A 63 6.64 -6.91 2.79
CA LEU A 63 7.08 -6.02 1.72
C LEU A 63 8.29 -5.19 2.14
N LEU A 64 8.21 -4.45 3.23
CA LEU A 64 9.28 -3.56 3.67
C LEU A 64 10.53 -4.33 4.09
N SER A 65 10.41 -5.54 4.63
CA SER A 65 11.56 -6.36 5.01
C SER A 65 12.47 -6.70 3.83
N LYS A 66 11.94 -6.76 2.62
CA LYS A 66 12.73 -7.01 1.39
C LYS A 66 13.61 -5.82 0.97
N PHE A 67 13.31 -4.64 1.49
CA PHE A 67 13.99 -3.40 1.11
C PHE A 67 14.72 -2.72 2.27
N ILE A 68 14.74 -3.32 3.46
CA ILE A 68 15.27 -2.68 4.67
C ILE A 68 16.77 -2.31 4.55
N ASP A 69 17.55 -3.11 3.81
CA ASP A 69 18.98 -2.89 3.58
C ASP A 69 19.28 -2.18 2.25
N THR A 70 18.28 -1.53 1.68
CA THR A 70 18.41 -0.84 0.39
C THR A 70 18.26 0.67 0.55
N GLU A 71 18.85 1.44 -0.37
CA GLU A 71 18.73 2.90 -0.42
C GLU A 71 17.64 3.36 -1.40
N ILE A 72 16.51 2.65 -1.46
CA ILE A 72 15.39 3.05 -2.31
C ILE A 72 14.56 4.13 -1.63
N SER A 73 13.90 4.96 -2.43
CA SER A 73 12.86 5.86 -1.90
C SER A 73 11.53 5.11 -1.80
N VAL A 74 10.84 5.32 -0.68
CA VAL A 74 9.50 4.77 -0.44
C VAL A 74 8.50 5.90 -0.41
N ILE A 75 7.50 5.83 -1.27
CA ILE A 75 6.43 6.82 -1.38
C ILE A 75 5.14 6.16 -0.89
N TYR A 76 4.53 6.76 0.12
CA TYR A 76 3.18 6.40 0.50
C TYR A 76 2.18 7.03 -0.47
N GLU A 77 1.32 6.21 -1.00
CA GLU A 77 0.21 6.58 -1.88
C GLU A 77 -1.07 5.92 -1.37
N HIS A 78 -2.24 6.49 -1.65
CA HIS A 78 -3.50 5.86 -1.27
C HIS A 78 -4.60 6.06 -2.32
N TRP A 79 -5.50 5.09 -2.41
CA TRP A 79 -6.70 5.13 -3.22
C TRP A 79 -7.89 5.49 -2.34
N LEU A 80 -8.09 6.78 -2.11
CA LEU A 80 -9.21 7.25 -1.29
C LEU A 80 -10.55 7.07 -2.01
N PRO A 81 -11.52 6.41 -1.38
CA PRO A 81 -12.88 6.40 -1.89
C PRO A 81 -13.43 7.82 -1.96
N TRP A 82 -14.10 8.13 -3.05
CA TRP A 82 -14.71 9.44 -3.23
C TRP A 82 -15.95 9.62 -2.31
N PRO A 83 -15.95 10.58 -1.35
CA PRO A 83 -17.02 10.73 -0.38
C PRO A 83 -18.19 11.60 -0.89
N GLY A 84 -18.15 12.08 -2.15
CA GLY A 84 -19.18 12.92 -2.75
C GLY A 84 -18.87 14.41 -2.81
N ASN A 85 -17.90 14.91 -2.06
CA ASN A 85 -17.47 16.30 -2.09
C ASN A 85 -16.00 16.46 -1.71
N PHE A 86 -15.38 17.58 -2.09
CA PHE A 86 -13.95 17.84 -1.87
C PHE A 86 -13.58 18.12 -0.41
N GLU A 87 -14.49 18.67 0.39
CA GLU A 87 -14.20 18.98 1.79
C GLU A 87 -13.99 17.69 2.59
N ASP A 88 -14.87 16.72 2.42
CA ASP A 88 -14.75 15.42 3.07
C ASP A 88 -13.61 14.59 2.47
N ALA A 89 -13.37 14.70 1.15
CA ALA A 89 -12.21 14.06 0.53
C ALA A 89 -10.91 14.53 1.16
N LYS A 90 -10.73 15.83 1.34
CA LYS A 90 -9.54 16.39 2.00
C LYS A 90 -9.41 15.93 3.45
N LYS A 91 -10.50 15.95 4.22
CA LYS A 91 -10.48 15.45 5.62
C LYS A 91 -10.06 13.98 5.69
N ASN A 92 -10.58 13.16 4.79
CA ASN A 92 -10.22 11.75 4.73
C ASN A 92 -8.76 11.56 4.34
N GLU A 93 -8.26 12.34 3.38
CA GLU A 93 -6.86 12.33 2.96
C GLU A 93 -5.93 12.70 4.12
N ASP A 94 -6.21 13.79 4.82
CA ASP A 94 -5.43 14.25 5.97
C ASP A 94 -5.43 13.18 7.08
N LYS A 95 -6.58 12.57 7.37
CA LYS A 95 -6.73 11.52 8.36
C LYS A 95 -5.94 10.26 7.98
N TRP A 96 -6.16 9.72 6.79
CA TRP A 96 -5.50 8.50 6.34
C TRP A 96 -3.99 8.67 6.28
N THR A 97 -3.53 9.83 5.81
CA THR A 97 -2.09 10.14 5.77
C THR A 97 -1.48 10.12 7.17
N ALA A 98 -2.13 10.78 8.13
CA ALA A 98 -1.63 10.82 9.51
C ALA A 98 -1.58 9.42 10.15
N GLU A 99 -2.65 8.64 10.04
CA GLU A 99 -2.75 7.28 10.58
C GLU A 99 -1.73 6.34 9.93
N SER A 100 -1.62 6.38 8.61
CA SER A 100 -0.69 5.54 7.85
C SER A 100 0.78 5.85 8.15
N ILE A 101 1.14 7.12 8.31
CA ILE A 101 2.51 7.51 8.70
C ILE A 101 2.85 7.01 10.10
N VAL A 102 1.93 7.07 11.05
CA VAL A 102 2.13 6.51 12.40
C VAL A 102 2.38 5.01 12.33
N TYR A 103 1.55 4.28 11.58
CA TYR A 103 1.70 2.85 11.37
C TYR A 103 3.05 2.50 10.73
N LEU A 104 3.42 3.15 9.63
CA LEU A 104 4.66 2.88 8.91
C LEU A 104 5.90 3.17 9.78
N LYS A 105 5.88 4.23 10.58
CA LYS A 105 6.98 4.55 11.50
C LYS A 105 7.15 3.49 12.59
N SER A 106 6.05 3.00 13.17
CA SER A 106 6.11 1.94 14.17
C SER A 106 6.69 0.66 13.57
N LEU A 107 6.18 0.26 12.40
CA LEU A 107 6.61 -0.94 11.70
C LEU A 107 8.10 -0.90 11.28
N THR A 108 8.55 0.23 10.74
CA THR A 108 9.96 0.41 10.37
C THR A 108 10.87 0.33 11.58
N SER A 109 10.45 0.90 12.72
CA SER A 109 11.23 0.82 13.97
C SER A 109 11.33 -0.62 14.47
N GLU A 110 10.28 -1.41 14.39
CA GLU A 110 10.28 -2.84 14.74
C GLU A 110 11.19 -3.66 13.82
N LEU A 111 11.17 -3.42 12.53
CA LEU A 111 12.01 -4.11 11.54
C LEU A 111 13.49 -3.85 11.79
N ILE A 112 13.88 -2.63 12.14
CA ILE A 112 15.27 -2.26 12.44
C ILE A 112 15.73 -2.91 13.75
N GLN A 113 14.89 -3.00 14.77
CA GLN A 113 15.23 -3.59 16.06
C GLN A 113 15.41 -5.12 16.03
N ASN A 114 14.81 -5.78 15.06
CA ASN A 114 14.84 -7.24 14.92
C ASN A 114 15.95 -7.75 13.98
N GLN A 115 16.83 -6.89 13.50
CA GLN A 115 18.05 -7.23 12.78
C GLN A 115 19.22 -7.43 13.76
#